data_7663ee2d3312f34ebd55527ba1d90b93
#
_entry.id   7663ee2d3312f34ebd55527ba1d90b93
#
_cell.length_a   1.000
_cell.length_b   1.000
_cell.length_c   1.000
_cell.angle_alpha   90.00
_cell.angle_beta   90.00
_cell.angle_gamma   90.00
#
_symmetry.space_group_name_H-M   'P 1'
#
loop_
_entity.id
_entity.type
_entity.pdbx_description
1 polymer ?
#
loop_
_entity_poly.entity_id
_entity_poly.type
_entity_poly.pdbx_seq_one_letter_code
_entity_poly.pdbx_strand_id
1 'polypeptide(L)'
;DDLEVFHHSEIIAKLQKEGKLPEAEKNGRSITFHDPCYLGRIGDILDAPRSVIGGVDKETERHGKDSFCCGAGGAQMWMEEDADKRVNEIRAAEIAETGCDTVAVGCPFCSVMVKDGLDAVGADMEVLDVAELLWEQIVARDLEIHDKTKNRTGKARIWKSSLSDLV
;
A
#
# COMPACT_ATOMS: atom_id res chain seq x y z
N ASP A 1 -1.13 30.28 -11.95
CA ASP A 1 -0.48 29.08 -12.49
C ASP A 1 -1.30 27.89 -12.00
N ASP A 2 -1.92 27.18 -12.94
CA ASP A 2 -2.82 26.05 -12.64
C ASP A 2 -1.98 24.77 -12.50
N LEU A 3 -1.35 24.59 -11.34
CA LEU A 3 -0.65 23.34 -11.01
C LEU A 3 -1.68 22.32 -10.53
N GLU A 4 -1.87 21.25 -11.28
CA GLU A 4 -2.65 20.11 -10.85
C GLU A 4 -1.76 19.19 -9.99
N VAL A 5 -2.24 18.83 -8.80
CA VAL A 5 -1.53 17.94 -7.88
C VAL A 5 -2.37 16.67 -7.71
N PHE A 6 -1.77 15.54 -7.99
CA PHE A 6 -2.40 14.23 -7.85
C PHE A 6 -1.66 13.38 -6.81
N HIS A 7 -2.39 12.60 -6.06
CA HIS A 7 -1.79 11.55 -5.28
C HIS A 7 -1.31 10.41 -6.20
N HIS A 8 -0.23 9.72 -5.84
CA HIS A 8 0.32 8.65 -6.70
C HIS A 8 -0.71 7.56 -7.02
N SER A 9 -1.60 7.21 -6.08
CA SER A 9 -2.68 6.23 -6.34
C SER A 9 -3.66 6.68 -7.42
N GLU A 10 -3.93 8.00 -7.56
CA GLU A 10 -4.80 8.51 -8.63
C GLU A 10 -4.14 8.36 -10.00
N ILE A 11 -2.83 8.66 -10.09
CA ILE A 11 -2.08 8.49 -11.33
C ILE A 11 -2.00 7.00 -11.70
N ILE A 12 -1.71 6.12 -10.73
CA ILE A 12 -1.66 4.68 -10.97
C ILE A 12 -3.02 4.16 -11.43
N ALA A 13 -4.10 4.50 -10.73
CA ALA A 13 -5.45 4.09 -11.10
C ALA A 13 -5.84 4.57 -12.51
N LYS A 14 -5.46 5.80 -12.87
CA LYS A 14 -5.64 6.35 -14.22
C LYS A 14 -4.89 5.53 -15.27
N LEU A 15 -3.62 5.21 -15.02
CA LEU A 15 -2.80 4.42 -15.94
C LEU A 15 -3.31 2.98 -16.10
N GLN A 16 -3.82 2.37 -15.03
CA GLN A 16 -4.49 1.07 -15.09
C GLN A 16 -5.75 1.13 -15.96
N LYS A 17 -6.60 2.14 -15.74
CA LYS A 17 -7.82 2.36 -16.53
C LYS A 17 -7.54 2.61 -18.02
N GLU A 18 -6.41 3.24 -18.33
CA GLU A 18 -5.93 3.45 -19.70
C GLU A 18 -5.22 2.21 -20.31
N GLY A 19 -5.10 1.11 -19.56
CA GLY A 19 -4.39 -0.10 -20.00
C GLY A 19 -2.87 0.05 -20.12
N LYS A 20 -2.29 1.10 -19.52
CA LYS A 20 -0.85 1.36 -19.51
C LYS A 20 -0.13 0.65 -18.37
N LEU A 21 -0.85 0.30 -17.32
CA LEU A 21 -0.40 -0.56 -16.23
C LEU A 21 -1.33 -1.77 -16.12
N PRO A 22 -0.84 -2.89 -15.59
CA PRO A 22 -1.68 -4.07 -15.39
C PRO A 22 -2.79 -3.78 -14.38
N GLU A 23 -3.93 -4.44 -14.54
CA GLU A 23 -4.96 -4.48 -13.50
C GLU A 23 -4.42 -5.17 -12.25
N ALA A 24 -4.94 -4.74 -11.10
CA ALA A 24 -4.51 -5.26 -9.83
C ALA A 24 -4.95 -6.70 -9.60
N GLU A 25 -4.03 -7.50 -9.05
CA GLU A 25 -4.28 -8.86 -8.59
C GLU A 25 -3.75 -9.01 -7.16
N LYS A 26 -4.53 -9.63 -6.28
CA LYS A 26 -4.15 -9.75 -4.86
C LYS A 26 -3.10 -10.84 -4.58
N ASN A 27 -2.80 -11.69 -5.57
CA ASN A 27 -1.83 -12.78 -5.46
C ASN A 27 -2.03 -13.69 -4.22
N GLY A 28 -3.30 -13.90 -3.83
CA GLY A 28 -3.66 -14.71 -2.68
C GLY A 28 -3.57 -14.02 -1.31
N ARG A 29 -3.20 -12.74 -1.27
CA ARG A 29 -3.18 -11.93 -0.03
C ARG A 29 -4.59 -11.52 0.39
N SER A 30 -4.82 -11.48 1.68
CA SER A 30 -5.96 -10.80 2.28
C SER A 30 -5.54 -9.39 2.69
N ILE A 31 -6.18 -8.39 2.13
CA ILE A 31 -5.75 -6.98 2.24
C ILE A 31 -6.79 -6.15 2.96
N THR A 32 -6.36 -5.43 4.00
CA THR A 32 -7.07 -4.27 4.55
C THR A 32 -6.39 -2.97 4.11
N PHE A 33 -7.04 -1.82 4.29
CA PHE A 33 -6.48 -0.52 3.92
C PHE A 33 -6.55 0.48 5.07
N HIS A 34 -5.43 1.14 5.34
CA HIS A 34 -5.41 2.29 6.22
C HIS A 34 -5.56 3.57 5.40
N ASP A 35 -6.69 4.26 5.53
CA ASP A 35 -6.93 5.54 4.86
C ASP A 35 -6.09 6.66 5.48
N PRO A 36 -5.10 7.23 4.77
CA PRO A 36 -4.37 8.40 5.24
C PRO A 36 -5.32 9.60 5.38
N CYS A 37 -5.15 10.38 6.45
CA CYS A 37 -6.05 11.50 6.75
C CYS A 37 -6.09 12.56 5.63
N TYR A 38 -4.96 12.86 5.00
CA TYR A 38 -4.91 13.80 3.86
C TYR A 38 -5.61 13.24 2.62
N LEU A 39 -5.53 11.94 2.39
CA LEU A 39 -6.15 11.31 1.23
C LEU A 39 -7.66 11.17 1.42
N GLY A 40 -8.08 10.51 2.49
CA GLY A 40 -9.50 10.20 2.72
C GLY A 40 -10.30 11.39 3.24
N ARG A 41 -9.81 12.06 4.28
CA ARG A 41 -10.60 13.09 4.99
C ARG A 41 -10.52 14.45 4.34
N ILE A 42 -9.36 14.85 3.80
CA ILE A 42 -9.15 16.17 3.18
C ILE A 42 -9.39 16.09 1.68
N GLY A 43 -8.78 15.12 1.00
CA GLY A 43 -8.82 14.99 -0.46
C GLY A 43 -10.07 14.27 -1.00
N ASP A 44 -10.82 13.59 -0.15
CA ASP A 44 -11.96 12.73 -0.56
C ASP A 44 -11.59 11.65 -1.59
N ILE A 45 -10.34 11.20 -1.55
CA ILE A 45 -9.76 10.22 -2.47
C ILE A 45 -9.83 8.83 -1.79
N LEU A 46 -10.94 8.14 -1.96
CA LEU A 46 -11.20 6.84 -1.33
C LEU A 46 -11.07 5.67 -2.30
N ASP A 47 -11.54 5.85 -3.53
CA ASP A 47 -11.66 4.77 -4.52
C ASP A 47 -10.34 4.46 -5.22
N ALA A 48 -9.54 5.48 -5.53
CA ALA A 48 -8.30 5.31 -6.28
C ALA A 48 -7.32 4.34 -5.59
N PRO A 49 -6.96 4.48 -4.31
CA PRO A 49 -6.04 3.54 -3.66
C PRO A 49 -6.61 2.12 -3.60
N ARG A 50 -7.92 1.97 -3.37
CA ARG A 50 -8.58 0.66 -3.35
C ARG A 50 -8.56 -0.01 -4.72
N SER A 51 -8.78 0.75 -5.80
CA SER A 51 -8.72 0.21 -7.15
C SER A 51 -7.32 -0.25 -7.54
N VAL A 52 -6.28 0.47 -7.11
CA VAL A 52 -4.88 0.12 -7.39
C VAL A 52 -4.49 -1.24 -6.82
N ILE A 53 -5.05 -1.62 -5.68
CA ILE A 53 -4.75 -2.91 -5.00
C ILE A 53 -5.76 -4.03 -5.31
N GLY A 54 -6.69 -3.82 -6.23
CA GLY A 54 -7.73 -4.81 -6.57
C GLY A 54 -8.84 -4.93 -5.52
N GLY A 55 -9.04 -3.88 -4.72
CA GLY A 55 -10.03 -3.82 -3.66
C GLY A 55 -9.54 -4.33 -2.30
N VAL A 56 -10.29 -4.02 -1.27
CA VAL A 56 -10.05 -4.40 0.13
C VAL A 56 -10.87 -5.65 0.46
N ASP A 57 -10.31 -6.61 1.18
CA ASP A 57 -11.05 -7.81 1.61
C ASP A 57 -11.88 -7.52 2.85
N LYS A 58 -11.34 -6.71 3.75
CA LYS A 58 -12.02 -6.32 4.97
C LYS A 58 -11.61 -4.92 5.38
N GLU A 59 -12.59 -4.05 5.54
CA GLU A 59 -12.36 -2.70 6.06
C GLU A 59 -12.18 -2.73 7.58
N THR A 60 -11.40 -1.79 8.09
CA THR A 60 -11.38 -1.53 9.54
C THR A 60 -12.70 -0.92 9.99
N GLU A 61 -13.02 -0.97 11.28
CA GLU A 61 -14.24 -0.36 11.81
C GLU A 61 -14.32 1.13 11.42
N ARG A 62 -13.25 1.87 11.66
CA ARG A 62 -13.12 3.29 11.25
C ARG A 62 -12.32 3.39 9.97
N HIS A 63 -12.98 3.56 8.84
CA HIS A 63 -12.36 3.64 7.50
C HIS A 63 -12.87 4.83 6.69
N GLY A 64 -12.28 5.06 5.54
CA GLY A 64 -12.64 6.17 4.65
C GLY A 64 -12.45 7.53 5.33
N LYS A 65 -13.49 8.36 5.30
CA LYS A 65 -13.47 9.70 5.93
C LYS A 65 -13.41 9.63 7.46
N ASP A 66 -13.95 8.57 8.04
CA ASP A 66 -13.96 8.34 9.49
C ASP A 66 -12.76 7.55 9.99
N SER A 67 -11.79 7.28 9.11
CA SER A 67 -10.58 6.54 9.44
C SER A 67 -9.87 7.13 10.66
N PHE A 68 -9.44 6.26 11.58
CA PHE A 68 -8.64 6.68 12.72
C PHE A 68 -7.21 7.06 12.30
N CYS A 69 -6.63 8.04 12.97
CA CYS A 69 -5.30 8.55 12.65
C CYS A 69 -4.21 7.51 12.89
N CYS A 70 -3.14 7.54 12.08
CA CYS A 70 -1.94 6.76 12.35
C CYS A 70 -1.06 7.33 13.48
N GLY A 71 -1.32 8.58 13.93
CA GLY A 71 -0.56 9.22 14.98
C GLY A 71 0.63 10.05 14.52
N ALA A 72 0.94 10.15 13.22
CA ALA A 72 2.10 10.92 12.75
C ALA A 72 1.89 12.43 12.71
N GLY A 73 0.64 12.86 12.45
CA GLY A 73 0.32 14.27 12.16
C GLY A 73 0.62 15.24 13.30
N GLY A 74 0.83 16.52 12.95
CA GLY A 74 1.11 17.55 13.95
C GLY A 74 2.43 17.36 14.69
N ALA A 75 3.39 16.65 14.10
CA ALA A 75 4.65 16.25 14.75
C ALA A 75 4.48 15.28 15.94
N GLN A 76 3.30 14.68 16.11
CA GLN A 76 3.00 13.77 17.21
C GLN A 76 3.96 12.56 17.24
N MET A 77 4.41 12.08 16.06
CA MET A 77 5.38 10.98 15.98
C MET A 77 6.73 11.27 16.67
N TRP A 78 7.02 12.53 16.99
CA TRP A 78 8.24 12.97 17.66
C TRP A 78 8.02 13.28 19.14
N MET A 79 6.78 13.15 19.62
CA MET A 79 6.42 13.43 21.01
C MET A 79 6.34 12.14 21.81
N GLU A 80 6.68 12.23 23.09
CA GLU A 80 6.44 11.14 24.02
C GLU A 80 4.94 11.09 24.38
N GLU A 81 4.34 9.94 24.24
CA GLU A 81 2.96 9.66 24.65
C GLU A 81 2.95 8.65 25.80
N ASP A 82 1.93 8.72 26.65
CA ASP A 82 1.68 7.69 27.65
C ASP A 82 1.49 6.35 26.95
N ALA A 83 2.11 5.28 27.46
CA ALA A 83 2.16 3.98 26.83
C ALA A 83 0.76 3.35 26.55
N ASP A 84 -0.25 3.72 27.35
CA ASP A 84 -1.63 3.25 27.22
C ASP A 84 -2.51 4.11 26.29
N LYS A 85 -1.94 5.16 25.69
CA LYS A 85 -2.67 6.16 24.88
C LYS A 85 -2.06 6.39 23.49
N ARG A 86 -1.08 5.61 23.10
CA ARG A 86 -0.40 5.79 21.83
C ARG A 86 -1.36 5.57 20.67
N VAL A 87 -1.52 6.61 19.86
CA VAL A 87 -2.48 6.65 18.75
C VAL A 87 -2.19 5.55 17.73
N ASN A 88 -0.92 5.29 17.42
CA ASN A 88 -0.54 4.26 16.47
C ASN A 88 -0.86 2.84 16.97
N GLU A 89 -0.71 2.56 18.27
CA GLU A 89 -1.05 1.26 18.85
C GLU A 89 -2.56 1.01 18.85
N ILE A 90 -3.37 2.04 19.17
CA ILE A 90 -4.83 1.97 19.05
C ILE A 90 -5.25 1.68 17.62
N ARG A 91 -4.64 2.37 16.64
CA ARG A 91 -4.92 2.13 15.22
C ARG A 91 -4.47 0.75 14.76
N ALA A 92 -3.31 0.32 15.19
CA ALA A 92 -2.77 -1.01 14.85
C ALA A 92 -3.65 -2.14 15.40
N ALA A 93 -4.15 -2.02 16.64
CA ALA A 93 -5.07 -2.98 17.21
C ALA A 93 -6.36 -3.11 16.34
N GLU A 94 -6.95 -1.99 15.92
CA GLU A 94 -8.12 -1.97 15.03
C GLU A 94 -7.81 -2.59 13.65
N ILE A 95 -6.62 -2.37 13.11
CA ILE A 95 -6.17 -2.99 11.86
C ILE A 95 -6.04 -4.51 12.05
N ALA A 96 -5.42 -4.95 13.14
CA ALA A 96 -5.23 -6.37 13.45
C ALA A 96 -6.56 -7.13 13.62
N GLU A 97 -7.61 -6.49 14.14
CA GLU A 97 -8.96 -7.06 14.25
C GLU A 97 -9.58 -7.44 12.90
N THR A 98 -9.08 -6.91 11.79
CA THR A 98 -9.51 -7.34 10.46
C THR A 98 -9.14 -8.79 10.18
N GLY A 99 -8.06 -9.29 10.77
CA GLY A 99 -7.53 -10.63 10.51
C GLY A 99 -6.97 -10.81 9.10
N CYS A 100 -6.69 -9.71 8.38
CA CYS A 100 -5.96 -9.74 7.13
C CYS A 100 -4.47 -9.99 7.37
N ASP A 101 -3.76 -10.49 6.36
CA ASP A 101 -2.31 -10.69 6.43
C ASP A 101 -1.51 -9.44 6.03
N THR A 102 -2.15 -8.53 5.29
CA THR A 102 -1.51 -7.32 4.76
C THR A 102 -2.36 -6.09 5.00
N VAL A 103 -1.74 -5.01 5.45
CA VAL A 103 -2.35 -3.68 5.45
C VAL A 103 -1.70 -2.81 4.38
N ALA A 104 -2.50 -2.35 3.44
CA ALA A 104 -2.07 -1.39 2.43
C ALA A 104 -2.17 0.04 2.98
N VAL A 105 -1.19 0.87 2.62
CA VAL A 105 -1.12 2.28 2.98
C VAL A 105 -0.84 3.13 1.74
N GLY A 106 -1.10 4.42 1.81
CA GLY A 106 -0.80 5.37 0.74
C GLY A 106 -0.08 6.62 1.26
N CYS A 107 0.70 6.48 2.33
CA CYS A 107 1.43 7.59 2.93
C CYS A 107 2.65 7.04 3.69
N PRO A 108 3.88 7.55 3.44
CA PRO A 108 5.09 7.02 4.08
C PRO A 108 5.11 7.20 5.60
N PHE A 109 4.52 8.28 6.12
CA PHE A 109 4.38 8.46 7.56
C PHE A 109 3.41 7.44 8.18
N CYS A 110 2.29 7.18 7.50
CA CYS A 110 1.37 6.13 7.95
C CYS A 110 2.03 4.75 7.93
N SER A 111 2.86 4.46 6.91
CA SER A 111 3.60 3.20 6.82
C SER A 111 4.47 2.97 8.06
N VAL A 112 5.27 3.97 8.47
CA VAL A 112 6.10 3.89 9.66
C VAL A 112 5.26 3.68 10.93
N MET A 113 4.25 4.54 11.13
CA MET A 113 3.45 4.50 12.36
C MET A 113 2.60 3.25 12.51
N VAL A 114 2.04 2.75 11.39
CA VAL A 114 1.26 1.50 11.41
C VAL A 114 2.17 0.31 11.68
N LYS A 115 3.35 0.28 11.07
CA LYS A 115 4.33 -0.79 11.30
C LYS A 115 4.77 -0.83 12.76
N ASP A 116 5.20 0.31 13.31
CA ASP A 116 5.60 0.39 14.72
C ASP A 116 4.45 0.00 15.66
N GLY A 117 3.22 0.41 15.34
CA GLY A 117 2.05 0.05 16.12
C GLY A 117 1.74 -1.45 16.08
N LEU A 118 1.81 -2.08 14.90
CA LEU A 118 1.61 -3.53 14.74
C LEU A 118 2.67 -4.32 15.50
N ASP A 119 3.94 -3.91 15.41
CA ASP A 119 5.02 -4.53 16.19
C ASP A 119 4.76 -4.41 17.70
N ALA A 120 4.29 -3.26 18.17
CA ALA A 120 3.99 -3.01 19.59
C ALA A 120 2.81 -3.85 20.11
N VAL A 121 1.77 -4.06 19.31
CA VAL A 121 0.62 -4.90 19.69
C VAL A 121 0.83 -6.38 19.39
N GLY A 122 1.98 -6.75 18.82
CA GLY A 122 2.34 -8.14 18.52
C GLY A 122 1.54 -8.77 17.38
N ALA A 123 1.08 -7.96 16.42
CA ALA A 123 0.35 -8.43 15.26
C ALA A 123 1.33 -8.69 14.09
N ASP A 124 1.28 -9.91 13.54
CA ASP A 124 2.09 -10.32 12.40
C ASP A 124 1.35 -9.99 11.09
N MET A 125 1.51 -8.75 10.63
CA MET A 125 0.91 -8.23 9.39
C MET A 125 1.96 -7.49 8.58
N GLU A 126 1.92 -7.67 7.27
CA GLU A 126 2.79 -6.93 6.35
C GLU A 126 2.21 -5.53 6.08
N VAL A 127 3.06 -4.50 6.09
CA VAL A 127 2.67 -3.12 5.78
C VAL A 127 3.30 -2.74 4.46
N LEU A 128 2.49 -2.51 3.42
CA LEU A 128 2.95 -2.18 2.07
C LEU A 128 2.25 -0.93 1.54
N ASP A 129 3.00 -0.11 0.82
CA ASP A 129 2.39 0.96 0.04
C ASP A 129 1.63 0.39 -1.16
N VAL A 130 0.57 1.07 -1.59
CA VAL A 130 -0.21 0.65 -2.77
C VAL A 130 0.64 0.51 -4.03
N ALA A 131 1.71 1.29 -4.15
CA ALA A 131 2.65 1.20 -5.25
C ALA A 131 3.58 -0.03 -5.14
N GLU A 132 3.96 -0.43 -3.91
CA GLU A 132 4.75 -1.64 -3.67
C GLU A 132 3.93 -2.89 -4.02
N LEU A 133 2.66 -2.94 -3.60
CA LEU A 133 1.75 -4.02 -3.96
C LEU A 133 1.61 -4.18 -5.48
N LEU A 134 1.48 -3.07 -6.21
CA LEU A 134 1.44 -3.11 -7.68
C LEU A 134 2.79 -3.54 -8.28
N TRP A 135 3.90 -3.05 -7.73
CA TRP A 135 5.24 -3.41 -8.20
C TRP A 135 5.50 -4.92 -8.11
N GLU A 136 5.16 -5.53 -6.99
CA GLU A 136 5.30 -6.98 -6.81
C GLU A 136 4.50 -7.78 -7.87
N GLN A 137 3.30 -7.30 -8.21
CA GLN A 137 2.48 -7.92 -9.25
C GLN A 137 3.12 -7.81 -10.64
N ILE A 138 3.70 -6.64 -10.96
CA ILE A 138 4.41 -6.43 -12.24
C ILE A 138 5.60 -7.38 -12.35
N VAL A 139 6.40 -7.47 -11.29
CA VAL A 139 7.58 -8.34 -11.26
C VAL A 139 7.17 -9.82 -11.36
N ALA A 140 6.14 -10.25 -10.67
CA ALA A 140 5.65 -11.63 -10.74
C ALA A 140 5.19 -11.99 -12.15
N ARG A 141 4.45 -11.10 -12.83
CA ARG A 141 4.03 -11.29 -14.23
C ARG A 141 5.20 -11.39 -15.21
N ASP A 142 6.20 -10.52 -15.04
CA ASP A 142 7.40 -10.56 -15.90
C ASP A 142 8.17 -11.86 -15.74
N LEU A 143 8.29 -12.37 -14.52
CA LEU A 143 8.92 -13.66 -14.26
C LEU A 143 8.15 -14.82 -14.90
N GLU A 144 6.83 -14.82 -14.82
CA GLU A 144 5.99 -15.86 -15.48
C GLU A 144 6.09 -15.82 -17.01
N ILE A 145 6.13 -14.62 -17.60
CA ILE A 145 6.30 -14.46 -19.06
C ILE A 145 7.67 -15.00 -19.48
N HIS A 146 8.72 -14.72 -18.71
CA HIS A 146 10.06 -15.23 -18.98
C HIS A 146 10.16 -16.74 -18.90
N ASP A 147 9.52 -17.36 -17.92
CA ASP A 147 9.53 -18.81 -17.77
C ASP A 147 8.74 -19.51 -18.91
N LYS A 148 7.58 -18.98 -19.28
CA LYS A 148 6.78 -19.46 -20.41
C LYS A 148 7.50 -19.33 -21.76
N THR A 149 8.28 -18.26 -21.95
CA THR A 149 9.06 -18.05 -23.18
C THR A 149 10.30 -18.95 -23.22
N LYS A 150 10.92 -19.21 -22.09
CA LYS A 150 12.06 -20.14 -21.95
C LYS A 150 11.65 -21.57 -22.31
N ASN A 151 10.45 -22.00 -21.85
CA ASN A 151 9.91 -23.33 -22.17
C ASN A 151 9.53 -23.48 -23.65
N ARG A 152 9.20 -22.41 -24.38
CA ARG A 152 8.84 -22.46 -25.82
C ARG A 152 10.01 -22.38 -26.76
N THR A 153 11.13 -21.79 -26.38
CA THR A 153 12.24 -21.49 -27.30
C THR A 153 13.58 -22.16 -26.93
N GLY A 154 13.69 -22.76 -25.77
CA GLY A 154 14.95 -23.39 -25.29
C GLY A 154 16.15 -22.43 -25.19
N LYS A 155 15.97 -21.13 -25.48
CA LYS A 155 16.99 -20.11 -25.42
C LYS A 155 16.63 -19.06 -24.39
N ALA A 156 17.35 -19.04 -23.28
CA ALA A 156 17.25 -17.96 -22.31
C ALA A 156 17.75 -16.64 -22.96
N ARG A 157 16.85 -15.66 -23.13
CA ARG A 157 17.29 -14.28 -23.29
C ARG A 157 17.61 -13.75 -21.90
N ILE A 158 18.90 -13.68 -21.59
CA ILE A 158 19.38 -13.05 -20.37
C ILE A 158 19.19 -11.54 -20.55
N TRP A 159 18.16 -10.97 -19.94
CA TRP A 159 18.16 -9.52 -19.76
C TRP A 159 19.07 -9.20 -18.58
N LYS A 160 20.26 -8.73 -18.92
CA LYS A 160 21.12 -8.03 -17.97
C LYS A 160 20.60 -6.59 -17.87
N SER A 161 19.61 -6.34 -17.06
CA SER A 161 19.41 -5.01 -16.48
C SER A 161 20.32 -4.95 -15.26
N SER A 162 21.53 -4.48 -15.43
CA SER A 162 22.34 -4.07 -14.28
C SER A 162 21.71 -2.79 -13.75
N LEU A 163 21.26 -2.82 -12.50
CA LEU A 163 20.89 -1.63 -11.71
C LEU A 163 22.02 -0.57 -11.65
N SER A 164 23.18 -0.85 -12.22
CA SER A 164 24.33 0.05 -12.31
C SER A 164 24.23 1.12 -13.39
N ASP A 165 23.22 1.07 -14.27
CA ASP A 165 23.08 2.02 -15.38
C ASP A 165 22.03 3.13 -15.09
N LEU A 166 21.55 3.21 -13.85
CA LEU A 166 20.53 4.19 -13.39
C LEU A 166 21.03 5.12 -12.27
N VAL A 167 22.37 5.28 -12.10
CA VAL A 167 22.94 6.29 -11.20
C VAL A 167 23.82 7.24 -12.00
#